data_b35d0ba956482208d5ace4f4483d0ea6
#
_entry.id   b35d0ba956482208d5ace4f4483d0ea6
#
_cell.length_a   1.000
_cell.length_b   1.000
_cell.length_c   1.000
_cell.angle_alpha   90.00
_cell.angle_beta   90.00
_cell.angle_gamma   90.00
#
_symmetry.space_group_name_H-M   'P 1'
#
loop_
_entity.id
_entity.type
_entity.pdbx_description
1 polymer ?
#
loop_
_entity_poly.entity_id
_entity_poly.type
_entity_poly.pdbx_seq_one_letter_code
_entity_poly.pdbx_strand_id
1 'polypeptide(L)'
;MSHTNPTATEYIQHHLKHLTVTLYGDPGSFWTVNTDSIFFSVAMGMLFIIPFMRCARKASIKQPGRFQIALELLVDFIEGQVRETFSERVSSVGALALTIFVYIFLLNFMDLIPVDLFPVIASNMGFEYLRCVPTADLNVTLGLALFVFLSIY
;
A
#
# COMPACT_ATOMS: atom_id res chain seq x y z
N MET A 1 -12.54 15.29 35.49
CA MET A 1 -12.06 14.09 34.84
C MET A 1 -10.54 14.23 34.74
N SER A 2 -9.80 13.43 35.52
CA SER A 2 -8.34 13.49 35.59
C SER A 2 -7.76 12.97 34.28
N HIS A 3 -7.11 13.84 33.51
CA HIS A 3 -6.24 13.45 32.39
C HIS A 3 -5.00 12.76 32.98
N THR A 4 -5.13 11.48 33.35
CA THR A 4 -3.95 10.64 33.57
C THR A 4 -3.31 10.38 32.23
N ASN A 5 -2.08 10.86 32.03
CA ASN A 5 -1.30 10.51 30.86
C ASN A 5 -1.27 8.98 30.74
N PRO A 6 -1.59 8.40 29.57
CA PRO A 6 -1.59 6.96 29.39
C PRO A 6 -0.21 6.41 29.69
N THR A 7 -0.15 5.27 30.35
CA THR A 7 1.13 4.60 30.59
C THR A 7 1.73 4.17 29.24
N ALA A 8 3.06 4.04 29.16
CA ALA A 8 3.72 3.60 27.92
C ALA A 8 3.12 2.28 27.38
N THR A 9 2.70 1.38 28.26
CA THR A 9 2.05 0.12 27.89
C THR A 9 0.66 0.33 27.29
N GLU A 10 -0.15 1.23 27.86
CA GLU A 10 -1.47 1.57 27.34
C GLU A 10 -1.38 2.28 25.98
N TYR A 11 -0.39 3.17 25.84
CA TYR A 11 -0.08 3.84 24.58
C TYR A 11 0.27 2.83 23.48
N ILE A 12 1.17 1.90 23.76
CA ILE A 12 1.59 0.84 22.83
C ILE A 12 0.41 -0.07 22.48
N GLN A 13 -0.37 -0.51 23.47
CA GLN A 13 -1.53 -1.37 23.22
C GLN A 13 -2.60 -0.68 22.39
N HIS A 14 -2.81 0.62 22.59
CA HIS A 14 -3.76 1.41 21.79
C HIS A 14 -3.34 1.45 20.31
N HIS A 15 -2.05 1.62 20.01
CA HIS A 15 -1.53 1.68 18.65
C HIS A 15 -1.41 0.31 17.96
N LEU A 16 -1.47 -0.79 18.72
CA LEU A 16 -1.43 -2.16 18.20
C LEU A 16 -2.83 -2.74 17.89
N LYS A 17 -3.91 -2.07 18.30
CA LYS A 17 -5.26 -2.53 18.00
C LYS A 17 -5.63 -2.22 16.55
N HIS A 18 -6.14 -3.24 15.85
CA HIS A 18 -6.68 -3.14 14.51
C HIS A 18 -8.21 -3.11 14.54
N LEU A 19 -8.81 -2.47 13.54
CA LEU A 19 -10.22 -2.66 13.20
C LEU A 19 -10.38 -4.04 12.58
N THR A 20 -10.71 -5.03 13.40
CA THR A 20 -10.85 -6.42 12.97
C THR A 20 -12.30 -6.79 12.73
N VAL A 21 -12.57 -7.49 11.63
CA VAL A 21 -13.84 -8.14 11.36
C VAL A 21 -13.60 -9.64 11.28
N THR A 22 -14.27 -10.39 12.15
CA THR A 22 -14.23 -11.85 12.13
C THR A 22 -15.26 -12.36 11.13
N LEU A 23 -14.82 -13.04 10.08
CA LEU A 23 -15.70 -13.60 9.06
C LEU A 23 -16.36 -14.89 9.53
N TYR A 24 -15.63 -15.70 10.32
CA TYR A 24 -16.14 -16.97 10.85
C TYR A 24 -15.37 -17.37 12.12
N GLY A 25 -16.09 -17.81 13.18
CA GLY A 25 -15.52 -18.27 14.45
C GLY A 25 -15.36 -17.17 15.51
N ASP A 26 -14.55 -17.44 16.51
CA ASP A 26 -14.31 -16.54 17.64
C ASP A 26 -13.38 -15.37 17.27
N PRO A 27 -13.47 -14.22 17.99
CA PRO A 27 -12.54 -13.11 17.84
C PRO A 27 -11.08 -13.58 18.04
N GLY A 28 -10.22 -13.34 17.02
CA GLY A 28 -8.84 -13.79 17.02
C GLY A 28 -8.58 -15.13 16.31
N SER A 29 -9.61 -15.72 15.69
CA SER A 29 -9.43 -16.90 14.83
C SER A 29 -8.66 -16.55 13.54
N PHE A 30 -8.17 -17.57 12.82
CA PHE A 30 -7.50 -17.42 11.52
C PHE A 30 -8.34 -16.63 10.49
N TRP A 31 -9.68 -16.63 10.62
CA TRP A 31 -10.62 -15.94 9.75
C TRP A 31 -10.91 -14.49 10.17
N THR A 32 -10.05 -13.90 10.99
CA THR A 32 -10.15 -12.49 11.37
C THR A 32 -9.37 -11.64 10.38
N VAL A 33 -10.06 -10.66 9.77
CA VAL A 33 -9.48 -9.78 8.74
C VAL A 33 -9.34 -8.37 9.30
N ASN A 34 -8.17 -7.77 9.07
CA ASN A 34 -7.89 -6.39 9.44
C ASN A 34 -8.44 -5.43 8.37
N THR A 35 -9.60 -4.86 8.63
CA THR A 35 -10.33 -4.01 7.67
C THR A 35 -9.58 -2.72 7.35
N ASP A 36 -8.88 -2.16 8.33
CA ASP A 36 -8.02 -0.98 8.18
C ASP A 36 -6.88 -1.25 7.18
N SER A 37 -6.19 -2.38 7.31
CA SER A 37 -5.11 -2.76 6.40
C SER A 37 -5.61 -2.93 4.96
N ILE A 38 -6.79 -3.54 4.77
CA ILE A 38 -7.39 -3.68 3.45
C ILE A 38 -7.76 -2.32 2.86
N PHE A 39 -8.40 -1.46 3.66
CA PHE A 39 -8.79 -0.13 3.21
C PHE A 39 -7.59 0.68 2.70
N PHE A 40 -6.50 0.74 3.49
CA PHE A 40 -5.30 1.47 3.08
C PHE A 40 -4.58 0.82 1.90
N SER A 41 -4.54 -0.52 1.83
CA SER A 41 -3.98 -1.23 0.67
C SER A 41 -4.73 -0.88 -0.63
N VAL A 42 -6.05 -0.91 -0.60
CA VAL A 42 -6.89 -0.53 -1.75
C VAL A 42 -6.74 0.95 -2.09
N ALA A 43 -6.72 1.82 -1.08
CA ALA A 43 -6.53 3.26 -1.28
C ALA A 43 -5.19 3.56 -1.96
N MET A 44 -4.10 2.90 -1.56
CA MET A 44 -2.79 3.04 -2.21
C MET A 44 -2.79 2.47 -3.63
N GLY A 45 -3.46 1.36 -3.88
CA GLY A 45 -3.68 0.84 -5.22
C GLY A 45 -4.40 1.84 -6.13
N MET A 46 -5.45 2.48 -5.64
CA MET A 46 -6.16 3.52 -6.37
C MET A 46 -5.30 4.77 -6.59
N LEU A 47 -4.52 5.18 -5.59
CA LEU A 47 -3.57 6.29 -5.68
C LEU A 47 -2.52 6.06 -6.77
N PHE A 48 -2.14 4.82 -7.03
CA PHE A 48 -1.28 4.44 -8.14
C PHE A 48 -2.04 4.41 -9.48
N ILE A 49 -3.12 3.64 -9.57
CA ILE A 49 -3.82 3.36 -10.83
C ILE A 49 -4.42 4.63 -11.45
N ILE A 50 -5.05 5.50 -10.65
CA ILE A 50 -5.78 6.66 -11.17
C ILE A 50 -4.86 7.66 -11.88
N PRO A 51 -3.70 8.10 -11.30
CA PRO A 51 -2.78 9.00 -11.98
C PRO A 51 -2.15 8.38 -13.23
N PHE A 52 -1.77 7.10 -13.17
CA PHE A 52 -1.22 6.39 -14.33
C PHE A 52 -2.23 6.31 -15.48
N MET A 53 -3.47 5.92 -15.21
CA MET A 53 -4.52 5.89 -16.23
C MET A 53 -4.82 7.27 -16.82
N ARG A 54 -4.85 8.32 -15.99
CA ARG A 54 -5.07 9.68 -16.46
C ARG A 54 -3.92 10.16 -17.34
N CYS A 55 -2.69 9.85 -16.93
CA CYS A 55 -1.51 10.19 -17.71
C CYS A 55 -1.50 9.44 -19.05
N ALA A 56 -1.72 8.13 -19.05
CA ALA A 56 -1.76 7.31 -20.26
C ALA A 56 -2.82 7.80 -21.26
N ARG A 57 -4.01 8.18 -20.77
CA ARG A 57 -5.09 8.69 -21.63
C ARG A 57 -4.81 10.09 -22.23
N LYS A 58 -3.96 10.89 -21.59
CA LYS A 58 -3.65 12.27 -22.00
C LYS A 58 -2.22 12.42 -22.53
N ALA A 59 -1.49 11.31 -22.69
CA ALA A 59 -0.10 11.31 -23.13
C ALA A 59 0.04 12.02 -24.48
N SER A 60 1.00 12.93 -24.57
CA SER A 60 1.32 13.70 -25.77
C SER A 60 2.80 13.52 -26.12
N ILE A 61 3.06 13.18 -27.39
CA ILE A 61 4.43 13.03 -27.90
C ILE A 61 5.07 14.39 -28.17
N LYS A 62 4.26 15.39 -28.57
CA LYS A 62 4.80 16.70 -29.00
C LYS A 62 5.13 17.62 -27.84
N GLN A 63 4.33 17.57 -26.76
CA GLN A 63 4.48 18.43 -25.58
C GLN A 63 4.17 17.61 -24.31
N PRO A 64 5.09 16.75 -23.88
CA PRO A 64 4.88 15.96 -22.67
C PRO A 64 4.88 16.88 -21.43
N GLY A 65 3.89 16.69 -20.56
CA GLY A 65 3.83 17.36 -19.27
C GLY A 65 4.90 16.83 -18.31
N ARG A 66 5.31 17.64 -17.32
CA ARG A 66 6.33 17.24 -16.32
C ARG A 66 6.00 15.94 -15.60
N PHE A 67 4.72 15.72 -15.29
CA PHE A 67 4.25 14.50 -14.64
C PHE A 67 4.34 13.29 -15.58
N GLN A 68 4.02 13.47 -16.86
CA GLN A 68 4.19 12.43 -17.88
C GLN A 68 5.66 12.02 -18.01
N ILE A 69 6.57 12.98 -18.09
CA ILE A 69 8.02 12.70 -18.16
C ILE A 69 8.49 11.90 -16.94
N ALA A 70 8.03 12.26 -15.74
CA ALA A 70 8.40 11.52 -14.53
C ALA A 70 7.91 10.07 -14.55
N LEU A 71 6.69 9.83 -15.04
CA LEU A 71 6.16 8.46 -15.19
C LEU A 71 6.87 7.68 -16.29
N GLU A 72 7.19 8.31 -17.42
CA GLU A 72 7.95 7.69 -18.51
C GLU A 72 9.36 7.27 -18.04
N LEU A 73 10.05 8.13 -17.29
CA LEU A 73 11.35 7.79 -16.69
C LEU A 73 11.26 6.60 -15.72
N LEU A 74 10.18 6.52 -14.95
CA LEU A 74 9.95 5.38 -14.05
C LEU A 74 9.70 4.10 -14.83
N VAL A 75 8.90 4.16 -15.90
CA VAL A 75 8.64 3.01 -16.77
C VAL A 75 9.94 2.55 -17.44
N ASP A 76 10.71 3.47 -18.03
CA ASP A 76 11.99 3.16 -18.69
C ASP A 76 12.99 2.54 -17.71
N PHE A 77 13.05 3.04 -16.48
CA PHE A 77 13.89 2.47 -15.44
C PHE A 77 13.53 1.01 -15.15
N ILE A 78 12.25 0.71 -14.93
CA ILE A 78 11.80 -0.66 -14.64
C ILE A 78 11.96 -1.58 -15.85
N GLU A 79 11.61 -1.12 -17.07
CA GLU A 79 11.81 -1.88 -18.28
C GLU A 79 13.29 -2.20 -18.51
N GLY A 80 14.20 -1.27 -18.23
CA GLY A 80 15.65 -1.49 -18.29
C GLY A 80 16.07 -2.66 -17.41
N GLN A 81 15.64 -2.66 -16.13
CA GLN A 81 15.95 -3.75 -15.19
C GLN A 81 15.38 -5.11 -15.64
N VAL A 82 14.16 -5.10 -16.17
CA VAL A 82 13.52 -6.33 -16.69
C VAL A 82 14.24 -6.85 -17.92
N ARG A 83 14.66 -5.98 -18.85
CA ARG A 83 15.39 -6.37 -20.07
C ARG A 83 16.76 -6.97 -19.77
N GLU A 84 17.45 -6.49 -18.76
CA GLU A 84 18.72 -7.06 -18.31
C GLU A 84 18.58 -8.49 -17.77
N THR A 85 17.40 -8.81 -17.21
CA THR A 85 17.13 -10.10 -16.57
C THR A 85 16.45 -11.09 -17.51
N PHE A 86 15.55 -10.63 -18.39
CA PHE A 86 14.72 -11.47 -19.26
C PHE A 86 14.93 -11.13 -20.73
N SER A 87 15.42 -12.09 -21.52
CA SER A 87 15.83 -11.87 -22.92
C SER A 87 14.66 -11.70 -23.93
N GLU A 88 13.45 -12.19 -23.69
CA GLU A 88 12.50 -12.37 -24.80
C GLU A 88 11.04 -11.92 -24.60
N ARG A 89 10.52 -11.63 -23.41
CA ARG A 89 9.11 -11.25 -23.22
C ARG A 89 8.93 -10.12 -22.20
N VAL A 90 9.40 -8.95 -22.58
CA VAL A 90 9.50 -7.81 -21.69
C VAL A 90 8.15 -7.17 -21.33
N SER A 91 7.16 -7.18 -22.24
CA SER A 91 5.96 -6.33 -22.07
C SER A 91 5.10 -6.71 -20.86
N SER A 92 4.73 -7.97 -20.70
CA SER A 92 3.85 -8.40 -19.58
C SER A 92 4.59 -8.41 -18.24
N VAL A 93 5.86 -8.87 -18.27
CA VAL A 93 6.73 -8.90 -17.09
C VAL A 93 7.07 -7.47 -16.63
N GLY A 94 7.33 -6.56 -17.58
CA GLY A 94 7.59 -5.15 -17.28
C GLY A 94 6.40 -4.46 -16.61
N ALA A 95 5.19 -4.68 -17.09
CA ALA A 95 3.99 -4.12 -16.50
C ALA A 95 3.73 -4.66 -15.07
N LEU A 96 3.95 -5.98 -14.87
CA LEU A 96 3.84 -6.61 -13.55
C LEU A 96 4.90 -6.06 -12.59
N ALA A 97 6.16 -6.00 -13.03
CA ALA A 97 7.28 -5.48 -12.24
C ALA A 97 7.06 -4.02 -11.85
N LEU A 98 6.60 -3.17 -12.78
CA LEU A 98 6.24 -1.78 -12.51
C LEU A 98 5.14 -1.68 -11.45
N THR A 99 4.09 -2.48 -11.60
CA THR A 99 2.96 -2.47 -10.66
C THR A 99 3.41 -2.86 -9.26
N ILE A 100 4.15 -3.96 -9.12
CA ILE A 100 4.64 -4.44 -7.83
C ILE A 100 5.60 -3.41 -7.22
N PHE A 101 6.55 -2.89 -7.99
CA PHE A 101 7.52 -1.91 -7.51
C PHE A 101 6.85 -0.66 -6.96
N VAL A 102 5.98 -0.02 -7.76
CA VAL A 102 5.31 1.22 -7.34
C VAL A 102 4.35 0.97 -6.18
N TYR A 103 3.63 -0.14 -6.20
CA TYR A 103 2.70 -0.48 -5.13
C TYR A 103 3.42 -0.70 -3.78
N ILE A 104 4.49 -1.50 -3.78
CA ILE A 104 5.30 -1.72 -2.56
C ILE A 104 5.97 -0.41 -2.12
N PHE A 105 6.48 0.40 -3.06
CA PHE A 105 7.04 1.69 -2.74
C PHE A 105 6.03 2.61 -2.04
N LEU A 106 4.80 2.69 -2.55
CA LEU A 106 3.75 3.50 -1.92
C LEU A 106 3.35 3.00 -0.54
N LEU A 107 3.25 1.67 -0.36
CA LEU A 107 2.96 1.08 0.94
C LEU A 107 4.05 1.44 1.97
N ASN A 108 5.34 1.31 1.59
CA ASN A 108 6.45 1.67 2.47
C ASN A 108 6.58 3.19 2.66
N PHE A 109 6.17 3.99 1.67
CA PHE A 109 6.14 5.44 1.80
C PHE A 109 5.18 5.90 2.91
N MET A 110 4.12 5.14 3.17
CA MET A 110 3.22 5.41 4.31
C MET A 110 3.93 5.32 5.66
N ASP A 111 4.97 4.50 5.79
CA ASP A 111 5.75 4.38 7.04
C ASP A 111 6.53 5.65 7.39
N LEU A 112 6.78 6.52 6.40
CA LEU A 112 7.40 7.82 6.60
C LEU A 112 6.46 8.86 7.17
N ILE A 113 5.16 8.61 7.14
CA ILE A 113 4.15 9.51 7.70
C ILE A 113 4.12 9.27 9.22
N PRO A 114 4.14 10.34 10.05
CA PRO A 114 4.04 10.18 11.50
C PRO A 114 2.87 9.30 11.90
N VAL A 115 3.14 8.28 12.72
CA VAL A 115 2.16 7.26 13.16
C VAL A 115 0.92 7.90 13.80
N ASP A 116 1.09 9.05 14.44
CA ASP A 116 0.01 9.73 15.16
C ASP A 116 -0.90 10.59 14.26
N LEU A 117 -0.47 10.89 13.02
CA LEU A 117 -1.22 11.81 12.14
C LEU A 117 -2.61 11.28 11.81
N PHE A 118 -2.70 10.03 11.38
CA PHE A 118 -3.96 9.43 10.98
C PHE A 118 -4.90 9.11 12.16
N PRO A 119 -4.43 8.56 13.30
CA PRO A 119 -5.22 8.40 14.50
C PRO A 119 -5.80 9.71 15.03
N VAL A 120 -5.03 10.81 15.02
CA VAL A 120 -5.51 12.14 15.43
C VAL A 120 -6.63 12.65 14.50
N ILE A 121 -6.49 12.46 13.19
CA ILE A 121 -7.54 12.83 12.23
C ILE A 121 -8.77 11.93 12.42
N ALA A 122 -8.56 10.62 12.59
CA ALA A 122 -9.63 9.64 12.77
C ALA A 122 -10.42 9.85 14.07
N SER A 123 -9.74 10.21 15.16
CA SER A 123 -10.40 10.50 16.45
C SER A 123 -11.34 11.70 16.35
N ASN A 124 -10.99 12.70 15.55
CA ASN A 124 -11.88 13.83 15.24
C ASN A 124 -13.10 13.43 14.40
N MET A 125 -13.04 12.30 13.70
CA MET A 125 -14.13 11.73 12.91
C MET A 125 -14.91 10.63 13.64
N GLY A 126 -14.57 10.36 14.92
CA GLY A 126 -15.26 9.38 15.77
C GLY A 126 -14.72 7.93 15.65
N PHE A 127 -13.59 7.72 15.00
CA PHE A 127 -12.92 6.41 14.96
C PHE A 127 -11.84 6.34 16.04
N GLU A 128 -12.00 5.44 17.00
CA GLU A 128 -11.08 5.31 18.13
C GLU A 128 -9.77 4.59 17.77
N TYR A 129 -9.77 3.73 16.74
CA TYR A 129 -8.65 2.90 16.36
C TYR A 129 -8.48 2.89 14.86
N LEU A 130 -7.35 3.38 14.35
CA LEU A 130 -7.01 3.33 12.93
C LEU A 130 -5.49 3.10 12.79
N ARG A 131 -5.11 1.96 12.25
CA ARG A 131 -3.73 1.65 11.92
C ARG A 131 -3.50 1.79 10.41
N CYS A 132 -2.53 2.64 10.04
CA CYS A 132 -2.37 3.10 8.66
C CYS A 132 -1.31 2.35 7.87
N VAL A 133 -0.62 1.36 8.46
CA VAL A 133 0.53 0.70 7.84
C VAL A 133 0.16 -0.74 7.43
N PRO A 134 -0.30 -0.96 6.17
CA PRO A 134 -0.69 -2.29 5.70
C PRO A 134 0.47 -3.29 5.68
N THR A 135 1.69 -2.84 5.40
CA THR A 135 2.90 -3.67 5.35
C THR A 135 3.30 -4.26 6.69
N ALA A 136 2.83 -3.68 7.79
CA ALA A 136 3.03 -4.25 9.12
C ALA A 136 2.09 -5.44 9.41
N ASP A 137 1.10 -5.70 8.53
CA ASP A 137 0.25 -6.89 8.62
C ASP A 137 0.89 -8.05 7.84
N LEU A 138 1.18 -9.12 8.56
CA LEU A 138 1.77 -10.34 8.00
C LEU A 138 0.90 -10.95 6.89
N ASN A 139 -0.43 -10.85 7.00
CA ASN A 139 -1.35 -11.38 5.98
C ASN A 139 -1.21 -10.64 4.66
N VAL A 140 -1.02 -9.31 4.68
CA VAL A 140 -0.82 -8.49 3.49
C VAL A 140 0.52 -8.82 2.83
N THR A 141 1.60 -8.87 3.60
CA THR A 141 2.94 -9.16 3.08
C THR A 141 3.05 -10.59 2.54
N LEU A 142 2.46 -11.57 3.24
CA LEU A 142 2.41 -12.95 2.80
C LEU A 142 1.56 -13.09 1.53
N GLY A 143 0.40 -12.44 1.47
CA GLY A 143 -0.47 -12.42 0.29
C GLY A 143 0.23 -11.84 -0.94
N LEU A 144 0.95 -10.72 -0.80
CA LEU A 144 1.76 -10.14 -1.88
C LEU A 144 2.88 -11.09 -2.32
N ALA A 145 3.59 -11.71 -1.38
CA ALA A 145 4.67 -12.66 -1.69
C ALA A 145 4.14 -13.88 -2.46
N LEU A 146 3.01 -14.44 -2.03
CA LEU A 146 2.36 -15.57 -2.73
C LEU A 146 1.85 -15.14 -4.12
N PHE A 147 1.26 -13.95 -4.25
CA PHE A 147 0.82 -13.43 -5.53
C PHE A 147 1.97 -13.33 -6.52
N VAL A 148 3.11 -12.74 -6.10
CA VAL A 148 4.31 -12.63 -6.95
C VAL A 148 4.84 -14.02 -7.31
N PHE A 149 4.95 -14.92 -6.33
CA PHE A 149 5.42 -16.28 -6.57
C PHE A 149 4.56 -17.02 -7.60
N LEU A 150 3.24 -16.96 -7.48
CA LEU A 150 2.31 -17.58 -8.42
C LEU A 150 2.29 -16.90 -9.80
N SER A 151 2.67 -15.61 -9.88
CA SER A 151 2.72 -14.87 -11.14
C SER A 151 3.97 -15.18 -11.96
N ILE A 152 5.01 -15.74 -11.32
CA ILE A 152 6.25 -16.14 -11.97
C ILE A 152 6.13 -17.56 -12.59
N TYR A 153 5.26 -18.40 -12.03
CA TYR A 153 4.98 -19.77 -12.53
C TYR A 153 3.92 -19.77 -13.62
#